data_7478fc40e746924d93c71544b82dccbc
#
_entry.id   7478fc40e746924d93c71544b82dccbc
#
_cell.length_a   1.000
_cell.length_b   1.000
_cell.length_c   1.000
_cell.angle_alpha   90.00
_cell.angle_beta   90.00
_cell.angle_gamma   90.00
#
_symmetry.space_group_name_H-M   'P 1'
#
loop_
_entity.id
_entity.type
_entity.pdbx_description
1 polymer ?
#
loop_
_entity_poly.entity_id
_entity_poly.type
_entity_poly.pdbx_seq_one_letter_code
_entity_poly.pdbx_strand_id
1 'polypeptide(L)'
;RGEIAYSIGLYEDPSTGFYTPFWEKNARFTLDNAGNKIYSAEEANKAAVFNLNRVISSDLNTDIGSLKSRMLARGDHKADYTDLIDDGRYEYDISQSVCMNVMAEFDQLVHGITTTINEIIRDAAMSAENKSTHYLMTFDDNLGQYVPIQVFQKIASDGYSLDEFGKVVYNGEQTGTYNPNSKTVNGYV
;
A
#
# COMPACT_ATOMS: atom_id res chain seq x y z
N ARG A 1 -27.67 -38.93 8.75
CA ARG A 1 -26.67 -37.91 9.17
C ARG A 1 -27.07 -36.61 8.50
N GLY A 2 -27.52 -35.61 9.28
CA GLY A 2 -27.85 -34.30 8.73
C GLY A 2 -26.56 -33.60 8.29
N GLU A 3 -26.55 -33.08 7.06
CA GLU A 3 -25.48 -32.21 6.61
C GLU A 3 -25.59 -30.87 7.33
N ILE A 4 -24.53 -30.47 8.00
CA ILE A 4 -24.47 -29.14 8.64
C ILE A 4 -23.87 -28.18 7.62
N ALA A 5 -24.70 -27.28 7.10
CA ALA A 5 -24.24 -26.19 6.28
C ALA A 5 -23.57 -25.13 7.17
N TYR A 6 -22.40 -24.69 6.78
CA TYR A 6 -21.67 -23.60 7.45
C TYR A 6 -21.71 -22.34 6.58
N SER A 7 -21.98 -21.19 7.22
CA SER A 7 -21.98 -19.90 6.55
C SER A 7 -20.57 -19.40 6.33
N ILE A 8 -20.34 -18.82 5.16
CA ILE A 8 -19.13 -18.08 4.81
C ILE A 8 -19.49 -16.60 4.84
N GLY A 9 -18.79 -15.84 5.67
CA GLY A 9 -18.84 -14.38 5.68
C GLY A 9 -17.78 -13.79 4.75
N LEU A 10 -17.95 -12.52 4.40
CA LEU A 10 -16.97 -11.71 3.69
C LEU A 10 -16.62 -10.52 4.57
N TYR A 11 -15.34 -10.35 4.82
CA TYR A 11 -14.79 -9.16 5.46
C TYR A 11 -14.14 -8.29 4.39
N GLU A 12 -14.56 -7.04 4.30
CA GLU A 12 -13.92 -6.03 3.47
C GLU A 12 -12.95 -5.23 4.31
N ASP A 13 -11.68 -5.19 3.91
CA ASP A 13 -10.69 -4.31 4.52
C ASP A 13 -10.94 -2.87 4.05
N PRO A 14 -11.28 -1.93 4.95
CA PRO A 14 -11.60 -0.56 4.57
C PRO A 14 -10.42 0.19 3.92
N SER A 15 -9.19 -0.20 4.22
CA SER A 15 -7.98 0.46 3.70
C SER A 15 -7.65 0.06 2.28
N THR A 16 -7.90 -1.19 1.92
CA THR A 16 -7.53 -1.77 0.63
C THR A 16 -8.71 -2.08 -0.28
N GLY A 17 -9.92 -2.20 0.28
CA GLY A 17 -11.10 -2.71 -0.41
C GLY A 17 -11.01 -4.20 -0.76
N PHE A 18 -10.09 -4.94 -0.14
CA PHE A 18 -9.92 -6.37 -0.38
C PHE A 18 -10.87 -7.19 0.49
N TYR A 19 -11.41 -8.25 -0.09
CA TYR A 19 -12.33 -9.14 0.61
C TYR A 19 -11.62 -10.40 1.09
N THR A 20 -11.84 -10.75 2.37
CA THR A 20 -11.39 -12.00 2.99
C THR A 20 -12.61 -12.88 3.26
N PRO A 21 -12.79 -14.01 2.56
CA PRO A 21 -13.82 -14.98 2.91
C PRO A 21 -13.41 -15.76 4.16
N PHE A 22 -14.32 -15.87 5.13
CA PHE A 22 -14.06 -16.53 6.40
C PHE A 22 -15.22 -17.40 6.87
N TRP A 23 -14.94 -18.38 7.74
CA TRP A 23 -15.96 -19.22 8.36
C TRP A 23 -16.61 -18.49 9.53
N GLU A 24 -17.87 -18.04 9.40
CA GLU A 24 -18.56 -17.30 10.45
C GLU A 24 -18.60 -18.02 11.79
N LYS A 25 -18.70 -19.35 11.77
CA LYS A 25 -18.70 -20.18 12.98
C LYS A 25 -17.42 -20.09 13.81
N ASN A 26 -16.31 -19.72 13.18
CA ASN A 26 -14.98 -19.66 13.79
C ASN A 26 -14.55 -18.24 14.15
N ALA A 27 -15.33 -17.21 13.69
CA ALA A 27 -15.03 -15.82 13.94
C ALA A 27 -15.91 -15.28 15.07
N ARG A 28 -15.32 -14.49 15.97
CA ARG A 28 -16.07 -13.73 16.97
C ARG A 28 -16.62 -12.46 16.32
N PHE A 29 -17.77 -12.05 16.81
CA PHE A 29 -18.44 -10.84 16.31
C PHE A 29 -18.89 -9.96 17.47
N THR A 30 -19.05 -8.68 17.18
CA THR A 30 -19.81 -7.72 17.99
C THR A 30 -21.12 -7.40 17.27
N LEU A 31 -22.08 -6.83 17.98
CA LEU A 31 -23.34 -6.37 17.37
C LEU A 31 -23.30 -4.85 17.25
N ASP A 32 -23.76 -4.35 16.11
CA ASP A 32 -24.03 -2.92 15.93
C ASP A 32 -25.35 -2.51 16.67
N ASN A 33 -25.66 -1.22 16.62
CA ASN A 33 -26.87 -0.68 17.22
C ASN A 33 -28.18 -1.21 16.58
N ALA A 34 -28.08 -1.78 15.39
CA ALA A 34 -29.19 -2.39 14.64
C ALA A 34 -29.28 -3.91 14.85
N GLY A 35 -28.34 -4.52 15.61
CA GLY A 35 -28.27 -5.95 15.86
C GLY A 35 -27.57 -6.75 14.77
N ASN A 36 -26.88 -6.12 13.82
CA ASN A 36 -26.10 -6.80 12.81
C ASN A 36 -24.73 -7.23 13.37
N LYS A 37 -24.21 -8.36 12.88
CA LYS A 37 -22.89 -8.85 13.25
C LYS A 37 -21.81 -8.02 12.58
N ILE A 38 -20.88 -7.52 13.38
CA ILE A 38 -19.65 -6.86 12.92
C ILE A 38 -18.46 -7.75 13.25
N TYR A 39 -17.61 -8.00 12.28
CA TYR A 39 -16.37 -8.78 12.40
C TYR A 39 -15.16 -7.86 12.26
N SER A 40 -14.13 -8.10 13.05
CA SER A 40 -12.84 -7.41 12.90
C SER A 40 -11.97 -8.10 11.87
N ALA A 41 -10.98 -7.38 11.33
CA ALA A 41 -9.95 -7.94 10.43
C ALA A 41 -9.25 -9.16 11.06
N GLU A 42 -8.90 -9.05 12.33
CA GLU A 42 -8.19 -10.12 13.06
C GLU A 42 -9.04 -11.41 13.12
N GLU A 43 -10.32 -11.30 13.45
CA GLU A 43 -11.21 -12.46 13.56
C GLU A 43 -11.52 -13.06 12.17
N ALA A 44 -11.69 -12.23 11.15
CA ALA A 44 -11.88 -12.70 9.77
C ALA A 44 -10.63 -13.44 9.26
N ASN A 45 -9.43 -12.92 9.53
CA ASN A 45 -8.18 -13.55 9.12
C ASN A 45 -7.92 -14.86 9.88
N LYS A 46 -8.21 -14.94 11.18
CA LYS A 46 -8.12 -16.19 11.95
C LYS A 46 -9.05 -17.28 11.43
N ALA A 47 -10.23 -16.89 10.96
CA ALA A 47 -11.26 -17.79 10.45
C ALA A 47 -11.23 -17.93 8.93
N ALA A 48 -10.23 -17.39 8.24
CA ALA A 48 -10.15 -17.35 6.78
C ALA A 48 -10.32 -18.74 6.15
N VAL A 49 -11.09 -18.79 5.07
CA VAL A 49 -11.33 -20.02 4.30
C VAL A 49 -10.06 -20.46 3.59
N PHE A 50 -9.23 -19.49 3.16
CA PHE A 50 -7.99 -19.73 2.43
C PHE A 50 -6.81 -19.14 3.19
N ASN A 51 -5.74 -19.91 3.30
CA ASN A 51 -4.44 -19.41 3.72
C ASN A 51 -3.66 -19.01 2.47
N LEU A 52 -3.44 -17.70 2.27
CA LEU A 52 -2.74 -17.16 1.12
C LEU A 52 -1.21 -17.24 1.27
N ASN A 53 -0.71 -17.43 2.49
CA ASN A 53 0.74 -17.51 2.78
C ASN A 53 1.31 -18.92 2.61
N ARG A 54 0.54 -19.89 2.12
CA ARG A 54 1.04 -21.25 1.87
C ARG A 54 1.48 -21.41 0.44
N VAL A 55 2.68 -21.94 0.27
CA VAL A 55 3.20 -22.37 -1.04
C VAL A 55 2.19 -23.30 -1.72
N ILE A 56 1.90 -23.02 -2.98
CA ILE A 56 1.07 -23.88 -3.82
C ILE A 56 1.95 -25.04 -4.29
N SER A 57 1.56 -26.26 -3.94
CA SER A 57 2.27 -27.47 -4.36
C SER A 57 1.32 -28.66 -4.38
N SER A 58 1.32 -29.42 -5.46
CA SER A 58 0.59 -30.69 -5.58
C SER A 58 1.09 -31.70 -4.54
N ASP A 59 2.39 -31.71 -4.28
CA ASP A 59 3.02 -32.62 -3.31
C ASP A 59 2.56 -32.35 -1.88
N LEU A 60 2.22 -31.08 -1.56
CA LEU A 60 1.72 -30.67 -0.25
C LEU A 60 0.19 -30.68 -0.16
N ASN A 61 -0.52 -31.12 -1.19
CA ASN A 61 -1.98 -31.01 -1.30
C ASN A 61 -2.50 -29.59 -1.04
N THR A 62 -1.74 -28.59 -1.42
CA THR A 62 -2.14 -27.18 -1.37
C THR A 62 -2.64 -26.66 -2.69
N ASP A 63 -2.83 -27.56 -3.66
CA ASP A 63 -3.53 -27.31 -4.92
C ASP A 63 -4.91 -26.71 -4.65
N ILE A 64 -5.27 -25.75 -5.46
CA ILE A 64 -6.36 -24.86 -5.16
C ILE A 64 -7.27 -24.67 -6.35
N GLY A 65 -8.55 -24.47 -6.03
CA GLY A 65 -9.54 -24.12 -7.04
C GLY A 65 -9.36 -22.68 -7.55
N SER A 66 -10.10 -22.36 -8.61
CA SER A 66 -10.01 -21.07 -9.31
C SER A 66 -10.19 -19.84 -8.40
N LEU A 67 -10.98 -19.93 -7.33
CA LEU A 67 -11.21 -18.82 -6.41
C LEU A 67 -9.93 -18.45 -5.63
N LYS A 68 -9.29 -19.43 -4.98
CA LYS A 68 -8.05 -19.20 -4.25
C LYS A 68 -6.93 -18.74 -5.19
N SER A 69 -6.86 -19.33 -6.40
CA SER A 69 -5.89 -18.93 -7.43
C SER A 69 -6.02 -17.44 -7.79
N ARG A 70 -7.26 -16.94 -7.96
CA ARG A 70 -7.51 -15.51 -8.22
C ARG A 70 -7.16 -14.62 -7.03
N MET A 71 -7.43 -15.09 -5.82
CA MET A 71 -7.07 -14.35 -4.60
C MET A 71 -5.55 -14.25 -4.45
N LEU A 72 -4.81 -15.34 -4.72
CA LEU A 72 -3.34 -15.32 -4.74
C LEU A 72 -2.80 -14.39 -5.83
N ALA A 73 -3.35 -14.45 -7.04
CA ALA A 73 -2.93 -13.56 -8.13
C ALA A 73 -3.14 -12.08 -7.79
N ARG A 74 -4.22 -11.75 -7.07
CA ARG A 74 -4.51 -10.40 -6.59
C ARG A 74 -3.58 -9.97 -5.45
N GLY A 75 -3.28 -10.90 -4.52
CA GLY A 75 -2.59 -10.63 -3.27
C GLY A 75 -3.54 -10.19 -2.13
N ASP A 76 -2.98 -9.82 -1.01
CA ASP A 76 -3.68 -9.48 0.24
C ASP A 76 -3.50 -8.01 0.68
N HIS A 77 -2.56 -7.28 0.08
CA HIS A 77 -2.36 -5.85 0.32
C HIS A 77 -1.94 -5.10 -0.95
N LYS A 78 -1.83 -3.78 -0.87
CA LYS A 78 -1.25 -2.95 -1.93
C LYS A 78 0.26 -2.97 -1.77
N ALA A 79 0.93 -3.68 -2.68
CA ALA A 79 2.38 -3.79 -2.65
C ALA A 79 3.06 -2.50 -3.11
N ASP A 80 4.21 -2.19 -2.50
CA ASP A 80 5.10 -1.11 -2.86
C ASP A 80 6.55 -1.60 -2.97
N TYR A 81 7.49 -0.70 -3.29
CA TYR A 81 8.90 -1.06 -3.48
C TYR A 81 9.55 -1.67 -2.25
N THR A 82 9.02 -1.46 -1.05
CA THR A 82 9.59 -2.02 0.18
C THR A 82 9.32 -3.52 0.31
N ASP A 83 8.30 -4.04 -0.39
CA ASP A 83 8.02 -5.48 -0.46
C ASP A 83 9.05 -6.24 -1.31
N LEU A 84 9.84 -5.53 -2.12
CA LEU A 84 10.94 -6.11 -2.90
C LEU A 84 12.28 -6.15 -2.13
N ILE A 85 12.32 -5.60 -0.91
CA ILE A 85 13.53 -5.64 -0.09
C ILE A 85 13.74 -7.08 0.39
N ASP A 86 14.94 -7.60 0.12
CA ASP A 86 15.32 -8.96 0.51
C ASP A 86 15.57 -9.05 2.03
N ASP A 87 14.48 -9.03 2.79
CA ASP A 87 14.47 -9.29 4.23
C ASP A 87 13.97 -10.72 4.57
N GLY A 88 13.85 -11.58 3.56
CA GLY A 88 13.35 -12.94 3.66
C GLY A 88 11.82 -13.08 3.63
N ARG A 89 11.07 -11.97 3.46
CA ARG A 89 9.61 -11.99 3.37
C ARG A 89 9.09 -12.10 1.94
N TYR A 90 9.85 -11.66 0.94
CA TYR A 90 9.43 -11.65 -0.46
C TYR A 90 8.81 -12.98 -0.93
N GLU A 91 9.43 -14.12 -0.61
CA GLU A 91 8.93 -15.43 -1.04
C GLU A 91 7.60 -15.81 -0.37
N TYR A 92 7.31 -15.27 0.80
CA TYR A 92 6.10 -15.58 1.54
C TYR A 92 4.97 -14.60 1.26
N ASP A 93 5.30 -13.33 1.07
CA ASP A 93 4.32 -12.25 1.02
C ASP A 93 3.87 -11.95 -0.40
N ILE A 94 4.79 -11.71 -1.33
CA ILE A 94 4.41 -11.24 -2.67
C ILE A 94 4.81 -12.13 -3.85
N SER A 95 5.78 -13.05 -3.69
CA SER A 95 6.30 -13.84 -4.82
C SER A 95 5.24 -14.63 -5.59
N GLN A 96 4.17 -15.05 -4.93
CA GLN A 96 3.08 -15.83 -5.52
C GLN A 96 1.97 -14.95 -6.12
N SER A 97 2.00 -13.64 -5.89
CA SER A 97 1.00 -12.70 -6.39
C SER A 97 1.51 -11.92 -7.59
N VAL A 98 0.96 -12.20 -8.76
CA VAL A 98 1.31 -11.47 -10.00
C VAL A 98 1.00 -9.98 -9.88
N CYS A 99 -0.15 -9.63 -9.30
CA CYS A 99 -0.54 -8.24 -9.16
C CYS A 99 0.37 -7.48 -8.19
N MET A 100 0.72 -8.09 -7.05
CA MET A 100 1.60 -7.46 -6.07
C MET A 100 3.01 -7.26 -6.61
N ASN A 101 3.56 -8.27 -7.31
CA ASN A 101 4.87 -8.12 -7.97
C ASN A 101 4.87 -6.96 -8.97
N VAL A 102 3.88 -6.90 -9.87
CA VAL A 102 3.78 -5.81 -10.85
C VAL A 102 3.64 -4.45 -10.17
N MET A 103 2.86 -4.37 -9.10
CA MET A 103 2.70 -3.12 -8.33
C MET A 103 4.03 -2.70 -7.68
N ALA A 104 4.70 -3.61 -6.99
CA ALA A 104 5.95 -3.36 -6.30
C ALA A 104 7.08 -2.98 -7.27
N GLU A 105 7.21 -3.69 -8.40
CA GLU A 105 8.20 -3.37 -9.45
C GLU A 105 7.93 -2.01 -10.09
N PHE A 106 6.66 -1.68 -10.35
CA PHE A 106 6.30 -0.37 -10.87
C PHE A 106 6.60 0.75 -9.88
N ASP A 107 6.26 0.54 -8.60
CA ASP A 107 6.57 1.50 -7.54
C ASP A 107 8.09 1.67 -7.36
N GLN A 108 8.86 0.61 -7.42
CA GLN A 108 10.32 0.66 -7.41
C GLN A 108 10.88 1.49 -8.57
N LEU A 109 10.31 1.33 -9.77
CA LEU A 109 10.71 2.14 -10.93
C LEU A 109 10.43 3.62 -10.69
N VAL A 110 9.24 3.97 -10.22
CA VAL A 110 8.85 5.35 -9.90
C VAL A 110 9.75 5.91 -8.81
N HIS A 111 9.98 5.14 -7.73
CA HIS A 111 10.88 5.53 -6.63
C HIS A 111 12.30 5.80 -7.14
N GLY A 112 12.83 4.94 -7.98
CA GLY A 112 14.18 5.09 -8.58
C GLY A 112 14.30 6.35 -9.44
N ILE A 113 13.32 6.62 -10.30
CA ILE A 113 13.29 7.81 -11.16
C ILE A 113 13.18 9.09 -10.32
N THR A 114 12.24 9.16 -9.39
CA THR A 114 12.01 10.35 -8.57
C THR A 114 13.20 10.66 -7.68
N THR A 115 13.80 9.64 -7.07
CA THR A 115 15.00 9.78 -6.25
C THR A 115 16.17 10.28 -7.08
N THR A 116 16.41 9.67 -8.26
CA THR A 116 17.52 10.09 -9.14
C THR A 116 17.38 11.54 -9.59
N ILE A 117 16.16 11.97 -9.96
CA ILE A 117 15.92 13.36 -10.34
C ILE A 117 16.20 14.32 -9.17
N ASN A 118 15.70 14.00 -7.98
CA ASN A 118 15.95 14.80 -6.79
C ASN A 118 17.45 14.87 -6.43
N GLU A 119 18.19 13.77 -6.60
CA GLU A 119 19.62 13.72 -6.36
C GLU A 119 20.39 14.60 -7.36
N ILE A 120 20.07 14.53 -8.64
CA ILE A 120 20.69 15.40 -9.67
C ILE A 120 20.45 16.89 -9.34
N ILE A 121 19.22 17.25 -8.98
CA ILE A 121 18.89 18.65 -8.61
C ILE A 121 19.64 19.07 -7.34
N ARG A 122 19.69 18.19 -6.34
CA ARG A 122 20.43 18.43 -5.10
C ARG A 122 21.91 18.67 -5.39
N ASP A 123 22.52 17.80 -6.17
CA ASP A 123 23.95 17.89 -6.48
C ASP A 123 24.26 19.15 -7.29
N ALA A 124 23.39 19.51 -8.24
CA ALA A 124 23.48 20.78 -8.98
C ALA A 124 23.35 21.98 -8.04
N ALA A 125 22.36 21.99 -7.13
CA ALA A 125 22.15 23.07 -6.17
C ALA A 125 23.34 23.25 -5.21
N MET A 126 23.97 22.14 -4.82
CA MET A 126 25.10 22.13 -3.89
C MET A 126 26.44 22.46 -4.54
N SER A 127 26.51 22.65 -5.87
CA SER A 127 27.73 23.12 -6.53
C SER A 127 28.16 24.51 -5.97
N ALA A 128 29.45 24.80 -5.96
CA ALA A 128 29.99 26.02 -5.34
C ALA A 128 29.38 27.30 -5.92
N GLU A 129 29.11 27.33 -7.22
CA GLU A 129 28.50 28.47 -7.93
C GLU A 129 27.02 28.63 -7.54
N ASN A 130 26.24 27.56 -7.62
CA ASN A 130 24.79 27.60 -7.36
C ASN A 130 24.48 27.82 -5.89
N LYS A 131 25.29 27.28 -4.98
CA LYS A 131 25.15 27.48 -3.53
C LYS A 131 25.30 28.93 -3.13
N SER A 132 26.21 29.69 -3.75
CA SER A 132 26.43 31.10 -3.47
C SER A 132 25.29 32.00 -3.96
N THR A 133 24.58 31.59 -5.01
CA THR A 133 23.45 32.32 -5.59
C THR A 133 22.08 31.81 -5.14
N HIS A 134 22.06 30.73 -4.36
CA HIS A 134 20.84 29.99 -3.97
C HIS A 134 20.03 29.48 -5.17
N TYR A 135 20.71 29.22 -6.30
CA TYR A 135 20.09 28.65 -7.50
C TYR A 135 19.67 27.18 -7.23
N LEU A 136 18.47 26.81 -7.66
CA LEU A 136 17.83 25.52 -7.36
C LEU A 136 17.65 25.26 -5.83
N MET A 137 17.51 26.32 -5.06
CA MET A 137 17.23 26.24 -3.64
C MET A 137 15.92 26.96 -3.28
N THR A 138 15.29 26.51 -2.20
CA THR A 138 14.15 27.16 -1.58
C THR A 138 14.49 27.45 -0.12
N PHE A 139 13.91 28.51 0.43
CA PHE A 139 14.07 28.80 1.87
C PHE A 139 13.12 27.92 2.67
N ASP A 140 13.66 27.20 3.63
CA ASP A 140 12.89 26.39 4.56
C ASP A 140 12.70 27.19 5.86
N ASP A 141 11.46 27.61 6.11
CA ASP A 141 11.13 28.42 7.30
C ASP A 141 11.34 27.66 8.61
N ASN A 142 11.21 26.33 8.62
CA ASN A 142 11.41 25.52 9.83
C ASN A 142 12.89 25.38 10.18
N LEU A 143 13.76 25.27 9.17
CA LEU A 143 15.19 25.15 9.36
C LEU A 143 15.90 26.52 9.36
N GLY A 144 15.23 27.58 8.91
CA GLY A 144 15.78 28.90 8.79
C GLY A 144 16.93 29.02 7.78
N GLN A 145 16.97 28.17 6.77
CA GLN A 145 18.06 28.10 5.79
C GLN A 145 17.57 27.71 4.39
N TYR A 146 18.41 27.98 3.39
CA TYR A 146 18.17 27.51 2.03
C TYR A 146 18.51 26.03 1.91
N VAL A 147 17.58 25.26 1.33
CA VAL A 147 17.70 23.83 1.04
C VAL A 147 17.50 23.58 -0.45
N PRO A 148 18.10 22.54 -1.04
CA PRO A 148 17.86 22.16 -2.42
C PRO A 148 16.37 21.90 -2.69
N ILE A 149 15.88 22.36 -3.83
CA ILE A 149 14.51 22.09 -4.27
C ILE A 149 14.35 20.58 -4.47
N GLN A 150 13.27 20.02 -3.93
CA GLN A 150 12.82 18.68 -4.24
C GLN A 150 11.72 18.79 -5.29
N VAL A 151 11.96 18.21 -6.48
CA VAL A 151 10.99 18.19 -7.57
C VAL A 151 9.87 17.20 -7.25
N PHE A 152 10.23 16.09 -6.62
CA PHE A 152 9.28 15.08 -6.15
C PHE A 152 9.37 14.95 -4.63
N GLN A 153 8.21 14.98 -3.98
CA GLN A 153 8.11 14.82 -2.53
C GLN A 153 7.23 13.62 -2.20
N LYS A 154 7.64 12.82 -1.24
CA LYS A 154 6.81 11.72 -0.74
C LYS A 154 5.66 12.30 0.08
N ILE A 155 4.45 11.85 -0.21
CA ILE A 155 3.24 12.27 0.46
C ILE A 155 2.84 11.22 1.49
N ALA A 156 2.45 11.67 2.68
CA ALA A 156 1.82 10.78 3.64
C ALA A 156 0.45 10.35 3.12
N SER A 157 0.24 9.04 3.04
CA SER A 157 -0.99 8.46 2.46
C SER A 157 -2.27 8.84 3.19
N ASP A 158 -2.18 9.15 4.47
CA ASP A 158 -3.28 9.58 5.34
C ASP A 158 -3.78 11.00 5.06
N GLY A 159 -2.99 11.82 4.34
CA GLY A 159 -3.38 13.17 3.92
C GLY A 159 -4.21 13.22 2.64
N TYR A 160 -4.51 12.09 1.99
CA TYR A 160 -5.15 12.03 0.68
C TYR A 160 -6.39 11.16 0.65
N SER A 161 -7.38 11.61 -0.11
CA SER A 161 -8.57 10.82 -0.47
C SER A 161 -8.86 10.98 -1.97
N LEU A 162 -9.79 10.18 -2.48
CA LEU A 162 -10.34 10.38 -3.82
C LEU A 162 -11.65 11.17 -3.70
N ASP A 163 -11.84 12.15 -4.59
CA ASP A 163 -13.12 12.81 -4.75
C ASP A 163 -14.12 11.93 -5.54
N GLU A 164 -15.34 12.42 -5.72
CA GLU A 164 -16.40 11.72 -6.44
C GLU A 164 -16.08 11.38 -7.89
N PHE A 165 -15.04 12.01 -8.48
CA PHE A 165 -14.54 11.77 -9.84
C PHE A 165 -13.29 10.91 -9.86
N GLY A 166 -12.86 10.34 -8.71
CA GLY A 166 -11.65 9.54 -8.58
C GLY A 166 -10.36 10.36 -8.63
N LYS A 167 -10.44 11.68 -8.46
CA LYS A 167 -9.28 12.57 -8.40
C LYS A 167 -8.71 12.59 -6.98
N VAL A 168 -7.38 12.52 -6.87
CA VAL A 168 -6.69 12.62 -5.58
C VAL A 168 -6.86 14.03 -5.01
N VAL A 169 -7.38 14.12 -3.79
CA VAL A 169 -7.58 15.35 -3.02
C VAL A 169 -6.82 15.29 -1.71
N TYR A 170 -6.12 16.36 -1.36
CA TYR A 170 -5.44 16.48 -0.09
C TYR A 170 -6.40 16.96 1.00
N ASN A 171 -6.51 16.19 2.10
CA ASN A 171 -7.40 16.48 3.23
C ASN A 171 -6.64 16.81 4.52
N GLY A 172 -5.31 16.62 4.53
CA GLY A 172 -4.49 16.87 5.70
C GLY A 172 -4.06 18.32 5.85
N GLU A 173 -3.48 18.65 6.98
CA GLU A 173 -2.81 19.94 7.16
C GLU A 173 -1.48 19.94 6.39
N GLN A 174 -1.23 21.05 5.70
CA GLN A 174 0.01 21.22 4.96
C GLN A 174 1.16 21.48 5.94
N THR A 175 2.17 20.62 5.94
CA THR A 175 3.37 20.78 6.74
C THR A 175 4.60 20.99 5.84
N GLY A 176 5.37 22.07 6.08
CA GLY A 176 6.61 22.36 5.32
C GLY A 176 6.38 22.87 3.89
N THR A 177 7.34 22.64 3.01
CA THR A 177 7.35 23.10 1.61
C THR A 177 6.48 22.28 0.66
N TYR A 178 5.68 21.41 1.19
CA TYR A 178 4.85 20.48 0.47
C TYR A 178 3.71 21.17 -0.29
N ASN A 179 3.53 20.82 -1.55
CA ASN A 179 2.46 21.37 -2.40
C ASN A 179 1.32 20.35 -2.58
N PRO A 180 0.16 20.54 -1.91
CA PRO A 180 -0.95 19.61 -1.99
C PRO A 180 -1.65 19.54 -3.35
N ASN A 181 -1.40 20.51 -4.25
CA ASN A 181 -1.99 20.53 -5.57
C ASN A 181 -1.20 19.69 -6.59
N SER A 182 -0.05 19.19 -6.23
CA SER A 182 0.73 18.28 -7.06
C SER A 182 0.05 16.91 -7.13
N LYS A 183 0.06 16.30 -8.30
CA LYS A 183 -0.47 14.94 -8.48
C LYS A 183 0.56 13.93 -8.04
N THR A 184 0.10 12.86 -7.42
CA THR A 184 0.99 11.79 -6.97
C THR A 184 0.82 10.54 -7.80
N VAL A 185 1.92 9.82 -7.93
CA VAL A 185 1.92 8.41 -8.35
C VAL A 185 2.67 7.64 -7.26
N ASN A 186 2.06 6.63 -6.68
CA ASN A 186 2.64 5.79 -5.63
C ASN A 186 3.26 6.57 -4.45
N GLY A 187 2.60 7.62 -4.00
CA GLY A 187 3.02 8.43 -2.87
C GLY A 187 4.05 9.52 -3.18
N TYR A 188 4.36 9.78 -4.44
CA TYR A 188 5.19 10.92 -4.89
C TYR A 188 4.37 12.00 -5.57
N VAL A 189 4.80 13.25 -5.45
CA VAL A 189 4.25 14.45 -6.09
C VAL A 189 5.24 15.04 -7.06
#